data_b97aa7949b675c702c69de740576b23f
#
_entry.id   b97aa7949b675c702c69de740576b23f
#
_cell.length_a   1.000
_cell.length_b   1.000
_cell.length_c   1.000
_cell.angle_alpha   90.00
_cell.angle_beta   90.00
_cell.angle_gamma   90.00
#
_symmetry.space_group_name_H-M   'P 1'
#
loop_
_entity.id
_entity.type
_entity.pdbx_description
1 polymer ?
#
loop_
_entity_poly.entity_id
_entity_poly.type
_entity_poly.pdbx_seq_one_letter_code
_entity_poly.pdbx_strand_id
1 'polypeptide(L)'
;MNLLLHLAMNRRAFPWLRSALYINNFGDAEKVHEAAKGILNRMSEDLAEIGDYFDSSGLEFKLKNIEFKHPFGTAAGFDKDCEILEPLSHIFGYQTPGTIVLNIREGNQKPRLKSDTRRGAIYNAQGFPSRGLEFSKEKLRAYQDKFARQDKVPIIASFCGLPQEGNLQEALMESNLLMSGLAPYVQGLEWNPASPNTATLKQLR
;
A
#
# COMPACT_ATOMS: atom_id res chain seq x y z
N MET A 1 -17.15 -0.61 -19.12
CA MET A 1 -16.49 0.39 -18.22
C MET A 1 -17.54 1.00 -17.30
N ASN A 2 -17.36 0.85 -16.01
CA ASN A 2 -18.29 1.34 -14.97
C ASN A 2 -18.32 2.88 -14.93
N LEU A 3 -19.51 3.49 -14.67
CA LEU A 3 -19.69 4.95 -14.59
C LEU A 3 -18.72 5.60 -13.56
N LEU A 4 -18.52 4.97 -12.40
CA LEU A 4 -17.60 5.47 -11.37
C LEU A 4 -16.17 5.56 -11.89
N LEU A 5 -15.75 4.59 -12.68
CA LEU A 5 -14.43 4.53 -13.25
C LEU A 5 -14.24 5.59 -14.34
N HIS A 6 -15.26 5.76 -15.19
CA HIS A 6 -15.26 6.85 -16.17
C HIS A 6 -15.14 8.23 -15.49
N LEU A 7 -15.85 8.43 -14.38
CA LEU A 7 -15.76 9.65 -13.59
C LEU A 7 -14.39 9.81 -12.91
N ALA A 8 -13.81 8.72 -12.40
CA ALA A 8 -12.49 8.73 -11.77
C ALA A 8 -11.37 9.06 -12.77
N MET A 9 -11.47 8.58 -14.02
CA MET A 9 -10.52 8.87 -15.09
C MET A 9 -10.74 10.24 -15.73
N ASN A 10 -11.92 10.84 -15.57
CA ASN A 10 -12.22 12.14 -16.15
C ASN A 10 -11.61 13.26 -15.30
N ARG A 11 -10.63 13.97 -15.86
CA ARG A 11 -9.91 15.06 -15.17
C ARG A 11 -10.83 16.15 -14.61
N ARG A 12 -12.00 16.37 -15.21
CA ARG A 12 -12.98 17.36 -14.75
C ARG A 12 -13.94 16.81 -13.70
N ALA A 13 -14.26 15.51 -13.78
CA ALA A 13 -15.18 14.85 -12.86
C ALA A 13 -14.51 14.37 -11.57
N PHE A 14 -13.23 13.98 -11.64
CA PHE A 14 -12.47 13.49 -10.48
C PHE A 14 -12.52 14.40 -9.24
N PRO A 15 -12.37 15.74 -9.35
CA PRO A 15 -12.48 16.63 -8.18
C PRO A 15 -13.85 16.54 -7.48
N TRP A 16 -14.93 16.35 -8.24
CA TRP A 16 -16.27 16.19 -7.70
C TRP A 16 -16.44 14.84 -6.99
N LEU A 17 -15.97 13.76 -7.60
CA LEU A 17 -15.97 12.44 -6.99
C LEU A 17 -15.19 12.44 -5.67
N ARG A 18 -13.99 13.01 -5.67
CA ARG A 18 -13.18 13.20 -4.46
C ARG A 18 -13.91 14.00 -3.39
N SER A 19 -14.55 15.12 -3.77
CA SER A 19 -15.30 15.95 -2.84
C SER A 19 -16.48 15.21 -2.23
N ALA A 20 -17.21 14.41 -3.03
CA ALA A 20 -18.29 13.57 -2.54
C ALA A 20 -17.80 12.53 -1.52
N LEU A 21 -16.64 11.89 -1.78
CA LEU A 21 -16.03 10.96 -0.83
C LEU A 21 -15.67 11.65 0.50
N TYR A 22 -15.13 12.87 0.46
CA TYR A 22 -14.81 13.63 1.67
C TYR A 22 -16.07 14.05 2.44
N ILE A 23 -17.12 14.50 1.75
CA ILE A 23 -18.39 14.88 2.39
C ILE A 23 -19.02 13.66 3.06
N ASN A 24 -19.10 12.52 2.37
CA ASN A 24 -19.69 11.29 2.89
C ASN A 24 -18.91 10.71 4.08
N ASN A 25 -17.63 11.05 4.22
CA ASN A 25 -16.78 10.61 5.33
C ASN A 25 -16.48 11.72 6.34
N PHE A 26 -17.30 12.76 6.40
CA PHE A 26 -17.19 13.90 7.34
C PHE A 26 -15.79 14.57 7.32
N GLY A 27 -15.15 14.61 6.17
CA GLY A 27 -13.81 15.20 6.01
C GLY A 27 -12.66 14.39 6.57
N ASP A 28 -12.91 13.18 7.10
CA ASP A 28 -11.89 12.28 7.63
C ASP A 28 -11.12 11.60 6.49
N ALA A 29 -9.86 12.00 6.30
CA ALA A 29 -9.03 11.48 5.23
C ALA A 29 -8.70 9.99 5.36
N GLU A 30 -8.66 9.44 6.58
CA GLU A 30 -8.42 8.02 6.80
C GLU A 30 -9.64 7.17 6.42
N LYS A 31 -10.85 7.65 6.75
CA LYS A 31 -12.10 7.01 6.29
C LYS A 31 -12.27 7.09 4.77
N VAL A 32 -11.89 8.21 4.15
CA VAL A 32 -11.86 8.35 2.69
C VAL A 32 -10.95 7.32 2.06
N HIS A 33 -9.76 7.09 2.64
CA HIS A 33 -8.82 6.09 2.17
C HIS A 33 -9.41 4.66 2.27
N GLU A 34 -10.02 4.31 3.40
CA GLU A 34 -10.68 3.01 3.56
C GLU A 34 -11.86 2.82 2.59
N ALA A 35 -12.68 3.86 2.39
CA ALA A 35 -13.74 3.82 1.39
C ALA A 35 -13.19 3.62 -0.03
N ALA A 36 -12.08 4.28 -0.37
CA ALA A 36 -11.42 4.12 -1.67
C ALA A 36 -10.89 2.69 -1.87
N LYS A 37 -10.28 2.05 -0.85
CA LYS A 37 -9.88 0.64 -0.91
C LYS A 37 -11.07 -0.28 -1.21
N GLY A 38 -12.20 -0.06 -0.53
CA GLY A 38 -13.43 -0.81 -0.77
C GLY A 38 -13.97 -0.64 -2.19
N ILE A 39 -13.85 0.56 -2.77
CA ILE A 39 -14.23 0.82 -4.16
C ILE A 39 -13.29 0.09 -5.12
N LEU A 40 -11.98 0.20 -4.94
CA LEU A 40 -10.97 -0.45 -5.78
C LEU A 40 -11.18 -1.97 -5.82
N ASN A 41 -11.43 -2.61 -4.67
CA ASN A 41 -11.69 -4.05 -4.62
C ASN A 41 -12.95 -4.47 -5.40
N ARG A 42 -14.01 -3.66 -5.35
CA ARG A 42 -15.25 -3.95 -6.13
C ARG A 42 -15.10 -3.74 -7.62
N MET A 43 -14.14 -2.92 -8.00
CA MET A 43 -13.89 -2.53 -9.39
C MET A 43 -12.67 -3.25 -10.00
N SER A 44 -12.21 -4.35 -9.39
CA SER A 44 -11.01 -5.04 -9.83
C SER A 44 -11.09 -5.50 -11.29
N GLU A 45 -12.26 -6.02 -11.72
CA GLU A 45 -12.49 -6.43 -13.11
C GLU A 45 -12.50 -5.23 -14.09
N ASP A 46 -13.16 -4.13 -13.71
CA ASP A 46 -13.12 -2.90 -14.51
C ASP A 46 -11.70 -2.32 -14.63
N LEU A 47 -10.89 -2.47 -13.57
CA LEU A 47 -9.49 -2.03 -13.57
C LEU A 47 -8.60 -2.91 -14.45
N ALA A 48 -8.91 -4.19 -14.58
CA ALA A 48 -8.25 -5.07 -15.54
C ALA A 48 -8.50 -4.60 -16.98
N GLU A 49 -9.76 -4.29 -17.35
CA GLU A 49 -10.07 -3.71 -18.65
C GLU A 49 -9.30 -2.42 -18.93
N ILE A 50 -9.12 -1.56 -17.90
CA ILE A 50 -8.34 -0.32 -18.04
C ILE A 50 -6.85 -0.61 -18.21
N GLY A 51 -6.32 -1.55 -17.44
CA GLY A 51 -4.92 -1.95 -17.56
C GLY A 51 -4.55 -2.31 -18.99
N ASP A 52 -5.46 -2.97 -19.70
CA ASP A 52 -5.30 -3.35 -21.11
C ASP A 52 -5.23 -2.14 -22.07
N TYR A 53 -5.79 -0.99 -21.68
CA TYR A 53 -5.68 0.25 -22.48
C TYR A 53 -4.37 1.01 -22.27
N PHE A 54 -3.63 0.73 -21.20
CA PHE A 54 -2.32 1.34 -20.98
C PHE A 54 -1.27 0.57 -21.76
N ASP A 55 -0.92 1.09 -22.93
CA ASP A 55 0.22 0.60 -23.67
C ASP A 55 1.50 0.93 -22.89
N SER A 56 2.03 -0.07 -22.22
CA SER A 56 3.31 0.00 -21.52
C SER A 56 4.45 -0.62 -22.33
N SER A 57 4.22 -0.95 -23.60
CA SER A 57 5.22 -1.56 -24.46
C SER A 57 6.46 -0.67 -24.57
N GLY A 58 7.63 -1.28 -24.33
CA GLY A 58 8.91 -0.57 -24.30
C GLY A 58 9.26 0.10 -22.96
N LEU A 59 8.41 -0.05 -21.93
CA LEU A 59 8.69 0.39 -20.56
C LEU A 59 9.07 -0.78 -19.62
N GLU A 60 9.01 -2.00 -20.14
CA GLU A 60 9.40 -3.19 -19.40
C GLU A 60 10.89 -3.15 -19.07
N PHE A 61 11.23 -3.58 -17.88
CA PHE A 61 12.61 -3.69 -17.47
C PHE A 61 12.82 -4.87 -16.53
N LYS A 62 14.06 -5.30 -16.40
CA LYS A 62 14.48 -6.36 -15.51
C LYS A 62 15.53 -5.85 -14.54
N LEU A 63 15.29 -6.11 -13.25
CA LEU A 63 16.26 -5.86 -12.20
C LEU A 63 16.63 -7.19 -11.55
N LYS A 64 17.86 -7.68 -11.77
CA LYS A 64 18.27 -9.04 -11.39
C LYS A 64 17.32 -10.08 -12.00
N ASN A 65 16.59 -10.82 -11.16
CA ASN A 65 15.66 -11.85 -11.58
C ASN A 65 14.19 -11.41 -11.54
N ILE A 66 13.93 -10.12 -11.29
CA ILE A 66 12.59 -9.56 -11.17
C ILE A 66 12.27 -8.83 -12.47
N GLU A 67 11.15 -9.17 -13.08
CA GLU A 67 10.63 -8.53 -14.28
C GLU A 67 9.51 -7.56 -13.91
N PHE A 68 9.57 -6.35 -14.46
CA PHE A 68 8.62 -5.27 -14.21
C PHE A 68 7.93 -4.89 -15.51
N LYS A 69 6.59 -4.78 -15.49
CA LYS A 69 5.81 -4.33 -16.66
C LYS A 69 6.13 -2.89 -17.04
N HIS A 70 6.40 -2.05 -16.05
CA HIS A 70 6.79 -0.64 -16.21
C HIS A 70 7.30 -0.08 -14.87
N PRO A 71 8.00 1.07 -14.85
CA PRO A 71 8.63 1.61 -13.65
C PRO A 71 7.68 2.31 -12.67
N PHE A 72 6.39 2.38 -12.97
CA PHE A 72 5.42 3.03 -12.08
C PHE A 72 4.85 2.01 -11.09
N GLY A 73 4.98 2.29 -9.80
CA GLY A 73 4.48 1.43 -8.74
C GLY A 73 3.85 2.22 -7.59
N THR A 74 3.27 1.49 -6.65
CA THR A 74 2.76 2.10 -5.42
C THR A 74 3.85 2.24 -4.38
N ALA A 75 3.79 3.31 -3.59
CA ALA A 75 4.67 3.49 -2.42
C ALA A 75 4.06 2.88 -1.16
N ALA A 76 4.90 2.51 -0.19
CA ALA A 76 4.47 2.10 1.14
C ALA A 76 3.57 3.15 1.80
N GLY A 77 2.54 2.69 2.51
CA GLY A 77 1.55 3.52 3.18
C GLY A 77 0.20 3.61 2.45
N PHE A 78 0.14 3.29 1.15
CA PHE A 78 -1.11 3.25 0.40
C PHE A 78 -1.90 1.97 0.72
N ASP A 79 -1.30 0.81 0.56
CA ASP A 79 -1.85 -0.48 0.98
C ASP A 79 -1.04 -1.04 2.16
N LYS A 80 -1.47 -0.74 3.39
CA LYS A 80 -0.69 -1.06 4.59
C LYS A 80 -0.67 -2.54 4.92
N ASP A 81 -1.77 -3.22 4.65
CA ASP A 81 -2.03 -4.58 5.12
C ASP A 81 -2.30 -5.54 3.95
N CYS A 82 -1.85 -5.22 2.72
CA CYS A 82 -1.98 -6.06 1.52
C CYS A 82 -3.45 -6.32 1.12
N GLU A 83 -4.35 -5.36 1.32
CA GLU A 83 -5.80 -5.57 1.13
C GLU A 83 -6.30 -5.28 -0.29
N ILE A 84 -5.49 -4.57 -1.10
CA ILE A 84 -5.86 -4.15 -2.46
C ILE A 84 -4.79 -4.52 -3.51
N LEU A 85 -4.06 -5.61 -3.28
CA LEU A 85 -3.00 -6.07 -4.19
C LEU A 85 -3.54 -6.38 -5.60
N GLU A 86 -4.70 -7.06 -5.68
CA GLU A 86 -5.30 -7.44 -6.94
C GLU A 86 -5.68 -6.25 -7.81
N PRO A 87 -6.56 -5.32 -7.38
CA PRO A 87 -6.95 -4.20 -8.22
C PRO A 87 -5.76 -3.33 -8.64
N LEU A 88 -4.75 -3.18 -7.80
CA LEU A 88 -3.56 -2.40 -8.13
C LEU A 88 -2.63 -3.11 -9.12
N SER A 89 -2.64 -4.44 -9.19
CA SER A 89 -1.82 -5.20 -10.13
C SER A 89 -2.20 -4.97 -11.60
N HIS A 90 -3.43 -4.54 -11.84
CA HIS A 90 -3.89 -4.22 -13.18
C HIS A 90 -3.36 -2.89 -13.72
N ILE A 91 -2.94 -1.98 -12.82
CA ILE A 91 -2.54 -0.61 -13.18
C ILE A 91 -1.03 -0.40 -12.99
N PHE A 92 -0.46 -0.97 -11.91
CA PHE A 92 0.92 -0.70 -11.52
C PHE A 92 1.87 -1.82 -11.96
N GLY A 93 3.09 -1.47 -12.32
CA GLY A 93 4.14 -2.42 -12.71
C GLY A 93 4.79 -3.13 -11.53
N TYR A 94 4.61 -2.62 -10.31
CA TYR A 94 4.97 -3.25 -9.04
C TYR A 94 4.20 -2.61 -7.88
N GLN A 95 4.22 -3.25 -6.72
CA GLN A 95 3.54 -2.75 -5.53
C GLN A 95 4.45 -2.80 -4.31
N THR A 96 4.36 -1.76 -3.46
CA THR A 96 5.04 -1.73 -2.16
C THR A 96 4.00 -1.63 -1.04
N PRO A 97 3.36 -2.77 -0.65
CA PRO A 97 2.47 -2.80 0.50
C PRO A 97 3.25 -2.62 1.81
N GLY A 98 2.59 -2.10 2.82
CA GLY A 98 3.16 -1.88 4.15
C GLY A 98 3.14 -0.40 4.57
N THR A 99 3.84 0.00 5.60
CA THR A 99 4.88 -0.75 6.34
C THR A 99 4.24 -1.75 7.29
N ILE A 100 4.57 -3.02 7.13
CA ILE A 100 4.09 -4.14 7.95
C ILE A 100 4.94 -4.20 9.22
N VAL A 101 4.30 -4.37 10.37
CA VAL A 101 4.95 -4.61 11.66
C VAL A 101 4.60 -5.99 12.19
N LEU A 102 5.34 -6.48 13.20
CA LEU A 102 5.19 -7.85 13.67
C LEU A 102 3.81 -8.12 14.27
N ASN A 103 3.38 -7.25 15.19
CA ASN A 103 2.12 -7.38 15.91
C ASN A 103 1.08 -6.36 15.44
N ILE A 104 -0.19 -6.58 15.77
CA ILE A 104 -1.26 -5.60 15.54
C ILE A 104 -0.91 -4.29 16.24
N ARG A 105 -1.04 -3.19 15.49
CA ARG A 105 -0.71 -1.87 15.99
C ARG A 105 -1.75 -0.84 15.55
N GLU A 106 -2.31 -0.12 16.50
CA GLU A 106 -3.26 0.96 16.25
C GLU A 106 -2.60 2.19 15.60
N GLY A 107 -1.30 2.40 15.85
CA GLY A 107 -0.59 3.61 15.45
C GLY A 107 -0.85 4.79 16.37
N ASN A 108 -0.60 6.02 15.87
CA ASN A 108 -0.79 7.24 16.64
C ASN A 108 -2.27 7.60 16.82
N GLN A 109 -2.57 8.45 17.82
CA GLN A 109 -3.92 8.96 18.07
C GLN A 109 -4.48 9.71 16.85
N LYS A 110 -5.76 9.49 16.57
CA LYS A 110 -6.50 10.21 15.52
C LYS A 110 -6.95 11.61 16.00
N PRO A 111 -7.04 12.61 15.07
CA PRO A 111 -6.79 12.56 13.64
C PRO A 111 -5.29 12.58 13.31
N ARG A 112 -4.83 11.69 12.45
CA ARG A 112 -3.41 11.46 12.11
C ARG A 112 -3.13 11.49 10.59
N LEU A 113 -4.17 11.68 9.82
CA LEU A 113 -4.10 11.90 8.37
C LEU A 113 -4.97 13.10 8.01
N LYS A 114 -4.40 14.07 7.31
CA LYS A 114 -5.11 15.28 6.89
C LYS A 114 -4.77 15.61 5.44
N SER A 115 -5.78 15.89 4.65
CA SER A 115 -5.62 16.33 3.27
C SER A 115 -5.96 17.83 3.15
N ASP A 116 -5.05 18.57 2.55
CA ASP A 116 -5.31 19.93 2.07
C ASP A 116 -5.55 19.87 0.55
N THR A 117 -6.81 19.78 0.17
CA THR A 117 -7.19 19.63 -1.23
C THR A 117 -6.91 20.88 -2.07
N ARG A 118 -6.81 22.06 -1.46
CA ARG A 118 -6.51 23.32 -2.15
C ARG A 118 -5.03 23.38 -2.55
N ARG A 119 -4.15 22.87 -1.68
CA ARG A 119 -2.72 22.84 -1.91
C ARG A 119 -2.22 21.53 -2.52
N GLY A 120 -3.09 20.53 -2.69
CA GLY A 120 -2.70 19.19 -3.12
C GLY A 120 -1.77 18.47 -2.13
N ALA A 121 -1.85 18.82 -0.84
CA ALA A 121 -0.95 18.31 0.19
C ALA A 121 -1.65 17.28 1.08
N ILE A 122 -0.86 16.30 1.55
CA ILE A 122 -1.28 15.31 2.54
C ILE A 122 -0.31 15.37 3.72
N TYR A 123 -0.86 15.51 4.93
CA TYR A 123 -0.12 15.45 6.18
C TYR A 123 -0.37 14.11 6.84
N ASN A 124 0.71 13.39 7.14
CA ASN A 124 0.64 12.04 7.68
C ASN A 124 1.44 11.94 8.99
N ALA A 125 0.77 11.49 10.04
CA ALA A 125 1.37 11.18 11.34
C ALA A 125 0.84 9.83 11.88
N GLN A 126 0.67 8.82 11.03
CA GLN A 126 -0.05 7.60 11.37
C GLN A 126 0.70 6.66 12.34
N GLY A 127 2.03 6.65 12.34
CA GLY A 127 2.81 5.85 13.29
C GLY A 127 2.68 4.34 13.09
N PHE A 128 2.69 3.88 11.84
CA PHE A 128 2.61 2.47 11.43
C PHE A 128 1.40 1.71 11.97
N PRO A 129 0.14 2.14 11.75
CA PRO A 129 -0.99 1.27 11.99
C PRO A 129 -0.89 0.05 11.09
N SER A 130 -1.07 -1.14 11.64
CA SER A 130 -0.97 -2.41 10.91
C SER A 130 -1.76 -3.50 11.60
N ARG A 131 -2.27 -4.43 10.82
CA ARG A 131 -2.93 -5.66 11.30
C ARG A 131 -1.94 -6.78 11.61
N GLY A 132 -0.64 -6.49 11.46
CA GLY A 132 0.45 -7.40 11.79
C GLY A 132 0.84 -8.37 10.69
N LEU A 133 1.94 -9.08 10.95
CA LEU A 133 2.56 -9.98 9.98
C LEU A 133 1.62 -11.09 9.50
N GLU A 134 0.92 -11.77 10.42
CA GLU A 134 0.10 -12.95 10.05
C GLU A 134 -1.05 -12.57 9.13
N PHE A 135 -1.71 -11.46 9.38
CA PHE A 135 -2.74 -10.94 8.48
C PHE A 135 -2.19 -10.62 7.08
N SER A 136 -1.04 -9.94 7.03
CA SER A 136 -0.41 -9.59 5.76
C SER A 136 0.04 -10.83 4.98
N LYS A 137 0.54 -11.86 5.66
CA LYS A 137 0.90 -13.16 5.05
C LYS A 137 -0.33 -13.84 4.42
N GLU A 138 -1.46 -13.85 5.13
CA GLU A 138 -2.70 -14.41 4.60
C GLU A 138 -3.10 -13.73 3.28
N LYS A 139 -3.07 -12.39 3.25
CA LYS A 139 -3.39 -11.61 2.05
C LYS A 139 -2.41 -11.83 0.91
N LEU A 140 -1.12 -11.84 1.20
CA LEU A 140 -0.07 -12.14 0.23
C LEU A 140 -0.21 -13.55 -0.34
N ARG A 141 -0.48 -14.56 0.50
CA ARG A 141 -0.75 -15.93 0.06
C ARG A 141 -1.96 -15.98 -0.87
N ALA A 142 -3.09 -15.39 -0.45
CA ALA A 142 -4.30 -15.36 -1.28
C ALA A 142 -4.04 -14.73 -2.65
N TYR A 143 -3.27 -13.64 -2.72
CA TYR A 143 -2.85 -13.03 -3.97
C TYR A 143 -1.97 -13.98 -4.80
N GLN A 144 -1.03 -14.69 -4.16
CA GLN A 144 -0.16 -15.64 -4.86
C GLN A 144 -0.93 -16.85 -5.40
N ASP A 145 -1.94 -17.32 -4.70
CA ASP A 145 -2.73 -18.50 -5.08
C ASP A 145 -3.74 -18.17 -6.20
N LYS A 146 -4.28 -16.94 -6.21
CA LYS A 146 -5.34 -16.53 -7.15
C LYS A 146 -4.85 -16.31 -8.57
N PHE A 147 -3.64 -15.80 -8.75
CA PHE A 147 -3.16 -15.36 -10.07
C PHE A 147 -2.18 -16.34 -10.68
N ALA A 148 -2.32 -16.58 -12.00
CA ALA A 148 -1.27 -17.19 -12.79
C ALA A 148 0.01 -16.33 -12.74
N ARG A 149 1.18 -16.97 -12.91
CA ARG A 149 2.47 -16.27 -12.78
C ARG A 149 2.62 -15.06 -13.72
N GLN A 150 1.93 -15.09 -14.84
CA GLN A 150 1.99 -14.05 -15.90
C GLN A 150 1.23 -12.76 -15.54
N ASP A 151 0.23 -12.87 -14.66
CA ASP A 151 -0.64 -11.72 -14.31
C ASP A 151 -0.18 -11.00 -13.05
N LYS A 152 0.81 -11.57 -12.35
CA LYS A 152 1.35 -11.00 -11.11
C LYS A 152 2.34 -9.89 -11.42
N VAL A 153 2.21 -8.79 -10.66
CA VAL A 153 3.28 -7.79 -10.60
C VAL A 153 4.16 -8.04 -9.38
N PRO A 154 5.44 -7.66 -9.43
CA PRO A 154 6.34 -7.78 -8.28
C PRO A 154 5.81 -7.08 -7.04
N ILE A 155 5.88 -7.76 -5.91
CA ILE A 155 5.59 -7.22 -4.59
C ILE A 155 6.91 -6.97 -3.86
N ILE A 156 7.09 -5.74 -3.39
CA ILE A 156 8.23 -5.32 -2.56
C ILE A 156 7.65 -4.94 -1.20
N ALA A 157 7.57 -5.86 -0.25
CA ALA A 157 6.93 -5.59 1.03
C ALA A 157 7.78 -4.65 1.90
N SER A 158 7.19 -3.52 2.29
CA SER A 158 7.79 -2.61 3.26
C SER A 158 7.53 -3.11 4.69
N PHE A 159 8.57 -3.16 5.53
CA PHE A 159 8.48 -3.67 6.89
C PHE A 159 9.36 -2.89 7.87
N CYS A 160 9.03 -2.98 9.16
CA CYS A 160 9.82 -2.38 10.24
C CYS A 160 9.62 -3.15 11.55
N GLY A 161 10.70 -3.57 12.20
CA GLY A 161 10.67 -3.96 13.59
C GLY A 161 10.48 -2.72 14.48
N LEU A 162 9.52 -2.77 15.40
CA LEU A 162 9.16 -1.65 16.26
C LEU A 162 9.34 -2.02 17.73
N PRO A 163 10.50 -1.75 18.32
CA PRO A 163 10.76 -2.03 19.72
C PRO A 163 9.82 -1.19 20.61
N GLN A 164 9.38 -1.76 21.71
CA GLN A 164 8.50 -1.05 22.64
C GLN A 164 9.22 0.08 23.39
N GLU A 165 10.52 -0.06 23.68
CA GLU A 165 11.29 0.86 24.50
C GLU A 165 12.61 1.35 23.84
N GLY A 166 12.64 1.50 22.52
CA GLY A 166 13.86 1.97 21.84
C GLY A 166 15.01 0.96 21.85
N ASN A 167 14.75 -0.31 22.12
CA ASN A 167 15.73 -1.37 22.15
C ASN A 167 16.10 -1.81 20.73
N LEU A 168 17.33 -1.51 20.30
CA LEU A 168 17.80 -1.84 18.95
C LEU A 168 17.84 -3.36 18.71
N GLN A 169 18.21 -4.16 19.70
CA GLN A 169 18.25 -5.63 19.52
C GLN A 169 16.87 -6.19 19.26
N GLU A 170 15.86 -5.74 20.00
CA GLU A 170 14.47 -6.12 19.80
C GLU A 170 14.00 -5.71 18.40
N ALA A 171 14.29 -4.48 17.95
CA ALA A 171 13.96 -4.02 16.60
C ALA A 171 14.58 -4.89 15.50
N LEU A 172 15.82 -5.32 15.69
CA LEU A 172 16.51 -6.20 14.75
C LEU A 172 15.92 -7.62 14.77
N MET A 173 15.60 -8.15 15.95
CA MET A 173 14.94 -9.46 16.07
C MET A 173 13.57 -9.45 15.39
N GLU A 174 12.73 -8.46 15.64
CA GLU A 174 11.43 -8.30 14.96
C GLU A 174 11.59 -8.14 13.44
N SER A 175 12.59 -7.36 13.01
CA SER A 175 12.90 -7.18 11.59
C SER A 175 13.28 -8.51 10.93
N ASN A 176 14.06 -9.36 11.59
CA ASN A 176 14.43 -10.68 11.11
C ASN A 176 13.20 -11.61 10.99
N LEU A 177 12.31 -11.58 11.98
CA LEU A 177 11.05 -12.34 11.92
C LEU A 177 10.17 -11.89 10.77
N LEU A 178 10.03 -10.57 10.57
CA LEU A 178 9.29 -9.98 9.46
C LEU A 178 9.89 -10.38 8.11
N MET A 179 11.20 -10.27 7.94
CA MET A 179 11.88 -10.70 6.72
C MET A 179 11.63 -12.17 6.41
N SER A 180 11.84 -13.03 7.40
CA SER A 180 11.66 -14.49 7.24
C SER A 180 10.20 -14.84 6.92
N GLY A 181 9.25 -14.14 7.55
CA GLY A 181 7.83 -14.36 7.34
C GLY A 181 7.31 -13.86 6.00
N LEU A 182 7.86 -12.77 5.47
CA LEU A 182 7.41 -12.15 4.21
C LEU A 182 8.12 -12.70 2.97
N ALA A 183 9.41 -13.07 3.09
CA ALA A 183 10.24 -13.51 1.97
C ALA A 183 9.62 -14.60 1.07
N PRO A 184 8.87 -15.61 1.59
CA PRO A 184 8.26 -16.63 0.73
C PRO A 184 7.18 -16.09 -0.22
N TYR A 185 6.63 -14.91 0.02
CA TYR A 185 5.47 -14.37 -0.68
C TYR A 185 5.77 -13.17 -1.57
N VAL A 186 7.00 -12.62 -1.53
CA VAL A 186 7.35 -11.37 -2.19
C VAL A 186 8.64 -11.48 -3.00
N GLN A 187 8.84 -10.59 -3.97
CA GLN A 187 10.03 -10.55 -4.80
C GLN A 187 11.10 -9.64 -4.22
N GLY A 188 10.73 -8.75 -3.30
CA GLY A 188 11.65 -7.83 -2.63
C GLY A 188 11.16 -7.41 -1.26
N LEU A 189 12.07 -6.87 -0.47
CA LEU A 189 11.81 -6.37 0.87
C LEU A 189 12.38 -4.96 1.01
N GLU A 190 11.57 -4.06 1.54
CA GLU A 190 11.96 -2.68 1.86
C GLU A 190 12.00 -2.53 3.39
N TRP A 191 13.18 -2.36 3.95
CA TRP A 191 13.32 -2.04 5.36
C TRP A 191 13.12 -0.55 5.61
N ASN A 192 12.12 -0.19 6.42
CA ASN A 192 11.71 1.20 6.69
C ASN A 192 11.92 1.62 8.15
N PRO A 193 13.17 1.80 8.63
CA PRO A 193 13.47 2.16 10.03
C PRO A 193 13.34 3.65 10.32
N ALA A 194 13.00 4.47 9.33
CA ALA A 194 13.22 5.92 9.40
C ALA A 194 11.94 6.75 9.52
N SER A 195 10.82 6.17 10.01
CA SER A 195 9.58 6.93 10.18
C SER A 195 9.75 8.12 11.13
N PRO A 196 9.49 9.37 10.68
CA PRO A 196 9.53 10.54 11.56
C PRO A 196 8.36 10.57 12.56
N ASN A 197 7.35 9.74 12.34
CA ASN A 197 6.10 9.73 13.09
C ASN A 197 6.05 8.68 14.21
N THR A 198 7.15 7.95 14.42
CA THR A 198 7.24 6.87 15.39
C THR A 198 8.29 7.22 16.44
N ALA A 199 7.85 7.49 17.67
CA ALA A 199 8.72 7.99 18.74
C ALA A 199 9.86 7.02 19.07
N THR A 200 9.57 5.71 19.14
CA THR A 200 10.56 4.67 19.43
C THR A 200 11.68 4.61 18.39
N LEU A 201 11.39 4.84 17.11
CA LEU A 201 12.42 4.87 16.05
C LEU A 201 13.31 6.13 16.13
N LYS A 202 12.79 7.23 16.70
CA LYS A 202 13.62 8.43 16.92
C LYS A 202 14.73 8.21 17.94
N GLN A 203 14.54 7.29 18.86
CA GLN A 203 15.53 6.93 19.87
C GLN A 203 16.65 6.03 19.32
N LEU A 204 16.42 5.40 18.16
CA LEU A 204 17.39 4.55 17.47
C LEU A 204 18.28 5.31 16.47
N ARG A 205 18.04 6.61 16.29
CA ARG A 205 18.85 7.53 15.46
C ARG A 205 19.87 8.24 16.31
#